data_a2c6e02dfd059fadee8c3a77b266f026
#
_entry.id   a2c6e02dfd059fadee8c3a77b266f026
#
_cell.length_a   1.000
_cell.length_b   1.000
_cell.length_c   1.000
_cell.angle_alpha   90.00
_cell.angle_beta   90.00
_cell.angle_gamma   90.00
#
_symmetry.space_group_name_H-M   'P 1'
#
loop_
_entity.id
_entity.type
_entity.pdbx_description
1 polymer ?
#
loop_
_entity_poly.entity_id
_entity_poly.type
_entity_poly.pdbx_seq_one_letter_code
_entity_poly.pdbx_strand_id
1 'polypeptide(L)'
;MDDVIADRFLMEEEPTIPEITAAIRRATIALKFTPVLMGSALGDTAVQPVLDAVCTYLPDPSEKANLALDRERDEASVSLVPYAKEPFVGLAFKLEESRFGQLTYIRVYQGRLRKGSYIVHVRSGKKWKVPRLVRMHSNEMEVSTLPRQSLIIGY
;
A
#
# COMPACT_ATOMS: atom_id res chain seq x y z
N MET A 1 13.58 -5.68 -20.65
CA MET A 1 14.57 -6.66 -20.17
C MET A 1 15.47 -5.91 -19.20
N ASP A 2 16.09 -6.56 -18.25
CA ASP A 2 16.99 -5.88 -17.30
C ASP A 2 18.39 -5.81 -17.93
N ASP A 3 18.93 -4.61 -18.08
CA ASP A 3 20.18 -4.37 -18.83
C ASP A 3 21.39 -5.03 -18.14
N VAL A 4 21.41 -5.04 -16.79
CA VAL A 4 22.50 -5.68 -16.02
C VAL A 4 22.58 -7.18 -16.30
N ILE A 5 21.44 -7.86 -16.30
CA ILE A 5 21.38 -9.30 -16.61
C ILE A 5 21.67 -9.55 -18.08
N ALA A 6 21.22 -8.66 -18.98
CA ALA A 6 21.52 -8.78 -20.41
C ALA A 6 23.02 -8.65 -20.70
N ASP A 7 23.70 -7.69 -20.06
CA ASP A 7 25.15 -7.51 -20.23
C ASP A 7 25.93 -8.72 -19.73
N ARG A 8 25.57 -9.30 -18.56
CA ARG A 8 26.18 -10.54 -18.07
C ARG A 8 26.01 -11.70 -19.07
N PHE A 9 24.81 -11.85 -19.61
CA PHE A 9 24.53 -12.89 -20.60
C PHE A 9 25.37 -12.73 -21.89
N LEU A 10 25.54 -11.48 -22.37
CA LEU A 10 26.35 -11.17 -23.54
C LEU A 10 27.85 -11.43 -23.32
N MET A 11 28.30 -11.26 -22.08
CA MET A 11 29.70 -11.54 -21.69
C MET A 11 29.94 -13.01 -21.34
N GLU A 12 28.94 -13.88 -21.48
CA GLU A 12 29.00 -15.30 -21.08
C GLU A 12 29.34 -15.49 -19.59
N GLU A 13 29.01 -14.50 -18.76
CA GLU A 13 29.21 -14.54 -17.31
C GLU A 13 27.91 -14.93 -16.57
N GLU A 14 28.02 -15.82 -15.58
CA GLU A 14 26.88 -16.17 -14.74
C GLU A 14 26.53 -15.02 -13.78
N PRO A 15 25.26 -14.52 -13.77
CA PRO A 15 24.85 -13.52 -12.84
C PRO A 15 24.81 -14.07 -11.40
N THR A 16 25.21 -13.25 -10.46
CA THR A 16 25.16 -13.59 -9.02
C THR A 16 23.72 -13.56 -8.49
N ILE A 17 23.46 -14.28 -7.38
CA ILE A 17 22.13 -14.27 -6.70
C ILE A 17 21.67 -12.86 -6.37
N PRO A 18 22.49 -11.95 -5.81
CA PRO A 18 22.07 -10.57 -5.57
C PRO A 18 21.67 -9.81 -6.85
N GLU A 19 22.37 -10.00 -7.95
CA GLU A 19 22.04 -9.37 -9.24
C GLU A 19 20.71 -9.88 -9.77
N ILE A 20 20.46 -11.18 -9.71
CA ILE A 20 19.17 -11.78 -10.10
C ILE A 20 18.04 -11.24 -9.21
N THR A 21 18.23 -11.21 -7.91
CA THR A 21 17.23 -10.69 -6.95
C THR A 21 16.90 -9.23 -7.24
N ALA A 22 17.92 -8.40 -7.48
CA ALA A 22 17.73 -7.00 -7.81
C ALA A 22 17.00 -6.81 -9.16
N ALA A 23 17.29 -7.63 -10.16
CA ALA A 23 16.61 -7.59 -11.45
C ALA A 23 15.14 -7.99 -11.33
N ILE A 24 14.84 -9.06 -10.58
CA ILE A 24 13.46 -9.48 -10.28
C ILE A 24 12.69 -8.34 -9.59
N ARG A 25 13.29 -7.69 -8.58
CA ARG A 25 12.69 -6.55 -7.90
C ARG A 25 12.37 -5.40 -8.87
N ARG A 26 13.34 -4.97 -9.67
CA ARG A 26 13.13 -3.89 -10.65
C ARG A 26 12.00 -4.22 -11.63
N ALA A 27 12.00 -5.44 -12.16
CA ALA A 27 10.95 -5.90 -13.08
C ALA A 27 9.57 -6.00 -12.43
N THR A 28 9.52 -6.41 -11.15
CA THR A 28 8.27 -6.50 -10.36
C THR A 28 7.71 -5.11 -10.08
N ILE A 29 8.53 -4.17 -9.65
CA ILE A 29 8.13 -2.77 -9.40
C ILE A 29 7.66 -2.09 -10.68
N ALA A 30 8.31 -2.39 -11.81
CA ALA A 30 7.93 -1.91 -13.14
C ALA A 30 6.69 -2.61 -13.73
N LEU A 31 6.07 -3.55 -13.01
CA LEU A 31 4.93 -4.37 -13.45
C LEU A 31 5.19 -5.18 -14.73
N LYS A 32 6.44 -5.53 -14.99
CA LYS A 32 6.86 -6.33 -16.15
C LYS A 32 7.04 -7.82 -15.82
N PHE A 33 7.08 -8.14 -14.55
CA PHE A 33 7.31 -9.51 -14.05
C PHE A 33 6.51 -9.73 -12.76
N THR A 34 5.97 -10.93 -12.60
CA THR A 34 5.27 -11.36 -11.38
C THR A 34 5.96 -12.58 -10.79
N PRO A 35 6.62 -12.47 -9.63
CA PRO A 35 7.17 -13.62 -8.93
C PRO A 35 6.05 -14.59 -8.52
N VAL A 36 6.27 -15.88 -8.77
CA VAL A 36 5.34 -16.95 -8.38
C VAL A 36 6.06 -17.87 -7.40
N LEU A 37 5.47 -18.09 -6.25
CA LEU A 37 5.99 -18.97 -5.21
C LEU A 37 4.99 -20.10 -4.96
N MET A 38 5.51 -21.28 -4.68
CA MET A 38 4.72 -22.47 -4.37
C MET A 38 4.89 -22.84 -2.91
N GLY A 39 3.80 -23.22 -2.27
CA GLY A 39 3.82 -23.63 -0.87
C GLY A 39 2.48 -24.17 -0.41
N SER A 40 2.43 -24.56 0.85
CA SER A 40 1.21 -25.02 1.53
C SER A 40 1.10 -24.36 2.90
N ALA A 41 0.20 -23.36 3.00
CA ALA A 41 -0.05 -22.70 4.28
C ALA A 41 -0.62 -23.65 5.33
N LEU A 42 -1.49 -24.58 4.92
CA LEU A 42 -2.05 -25.60 5.81
C LEU A 42 -0.98 -26.59 6.31
N GLY A 43 0.00 -26.90 5.47
CA GLY A 43 1.12 -27.78 5.82
C GLY A 43 2.34 -27.06 6.39
N ASP A 44 2.23 -25.74 6.66
CA ASP A 44 3.31 -24.85 7.10
C ASP A 44 4.60 -24.99 6.26
N THR A 45 4.41 -25.17 4.94
CA THR A 45 5.50 -25.34 3.99
C THR A 45 5.66 -24.10 3.13
N ALA A 46 6.86 -23.52 3.11
CA ALA A 46 7.25 -22.35 2.30
C ALA A 46 6.44 -21.06 2.60
N VAL A 47 5.91 -20.91 3.83
CA VAL A 47 5.22 -19.67 4.25
C VAL A 47 6.23 -18.54 4.45
N GLN A 48 7.35 -18.79 5.12
CA GLN A 48 8.40 -17.81 5.37
C GLN A 48 9.00 -17.25 4.06
N PRO A 49 9.36 -18.06 3.05
CA PRO A 49 9.82 -17.54 1.77
C PRO A 49 8.83 -16.61 1.06
N VAL A 50 7.52 -16.80 1.23
CA VAL A 50 6.51 -15.87 0.69
C VAL A 50 6.58 -14.52 1.42
N LEU A 51 6.71 -14.51 2.75
CA LEU A 51 6.84 -13.29 3.53
C LEU A 51 8.13 -12.54 3.20
N ASP A 52 9.23 -13.26 3.05
CA ASP A 52 10.52 -12.72 2.63
C ASP A 52 10.44 -12.12 1.22
N ALA A 53 9.76 -12.79 0.29
CA ALA A 53 9.55 -12.32 -1.07
C ALA A 53 8.72 -11.03 -1.12
N VAL A 54 7.72 -10.87 -0.24
CA VAL A 54 6.97 -9.60 -0.11
C VAL A 54 7.92 -8.45 0.26
N CYS A 55 8.78 -8.65 1.24
CA CYS A 55 9.77 -7.66 1.65
C CYS A 55 10.84 -7.39 0.58
N THR A 56 11.26 -8.45 -0.13
CA THR A 56 12.34 -8.37 -1.10
C THR A 56 11.90 -7.76 -2.43
N TYR A 57 10.71 -8.09 -2.94
CA TYR A 57 10.31 -7.77 -4.31
C TYR A 57 9.27 -6.65 -4.43
N LEU A 58 8.49 -6.36 -3.39
CA LEU A 58 7.50 -5.30 -3.45
C LEU A 58 8.07 -3.95 -3.01
N PRO A 59 7.60 -2.83 -3.61
CA PRO A 59 8.03 -1.51 -3.20
C PRO A 59 7.38 -1.10 -1.88
N ASP A 60 8.10 -0.34 -1.08
CA ASP A 60 7.49 0.39 0.02
C ASP A 60 6.77 1.67 -0.47
N PRO A 61 5.93 2.30 0.38
CA PRO A 61 5.19 3.49 -0.02
C PRO A 61 6.04 4.70 -0.43
N SER A 62 7.32 4.76 -0.06
CA SER A 62 8.24 5.85 -0.42
C SER A 62 8.89 5.64 -1.79
N GLU A 63 9.00 4.41 -2.23
CA GLU A 63 9.62 4.04 -3.52
C GLU A 63 8.68 4.23 -4.71
N LYS A 64 7.38 4.41 -4.45
CA LYS A 64 6.38 4.60 -5.52
C LYS A 64 5.84 6.02 -5.50
N ALA A 65 5.97 6.72 -6.61
CA ALA A 65 5.31 8.01 -6.80
C ALA A 65 3.79 7.82 -6.79
N ASN A 66 3.11 8.44 -5.81
CA ASN A 66 1.66 8.48 -5.75
C ASN A 66 1.21 9.86 -6.24
N LEU A 67 0.41 9.88 -7.29
CA LEU A 67 -0.11 11.11 -7.87
C LEU A 67 -1.60 11.24 -7.56
N ALA A 68 -2.03 12.46 -7.27
CA ALA A 68 -3.43 12.82 -7.15
C ALA A 68 -3.74 14.00 -8.09
N LEU A 69 -5.00 14.20 -8.41
CA LEU A 69 -5.46 15.34 -9.19
C LEU A 69 -6.08 16.38 -8.26
N ASP A 70 -5.56 17.61 -8.31
CA ASP A 70 -6.07 18.73 -7.54
C ASP A 70 -7.24 19.38 -8.28
N ARG A 71 -8.45 19.20 -7.78
CA ARG A 71 -9.68 19.71 -8.40
C ARG A 71 -9.82 21.23 -8.33
N GLU A 72 -9.13 21.88 -7.41
CA GLU A 72 -9.13 23.33 -7.30
C GLU A 72 -8.17 24.00 -8.29
N ARG A 73 -7.26 23.21 -8.89
CA ARG A 73 -6.25 23.65 -9.86
C ARG A 73 -6.39 22.94 -11.20
N ASP A 74 -7.59 22.90 -11.74
CA ASP A 74 -7.87 22.29 -13.05
C ASP A 74 -7.32 20.88 -13.22
N GLU A 75 -7.46 20.06 -12.17
CA GLU A 75 -6.96 18.68 -12.15
C GLU A 75 -5.43 18.56 -12.34
N ALA A 76 -4.68 19.59 -11.92
CA ALA A 76 -3.24 19.53 -11.94
C ALA A 76 -2.73 18.34 -11.12
N SER A 77 -1.76 17.61 -11.67
CA SER A 77 -1.16 16.47 -10.98
C SER A 77 -0.31 16.93 -9.80
N VAL A 78 -0.60 16.41 -8.62
CA VAL A 78 0.13 16.67 -7.38
C VAL A 78 0.73 15.38 -6.86
N SER A 79 2.02 15.41 -6.54
CA SER A 79 2.70 14.28 -5.91
C SER A 79 2.34 14.19 -4.43
N LEU A 80 1.86 13.02 -4.01
CA LEU A 80 1.57 12.72 -2.60
C LEU A 80 2.82 12.13 -1.94
N VAL A 81 3.14 12.65 -0.76
CA VAL A 81 4.29 12.19 0.02
C VAL A 81 3.80 11.53 1.32
N PRO A 82 4.36 10.39 1.73
CA PRO A 82 3.87 9.62 2.88
C PRO A 82 4.30 10.25 4.23
N TYR A 83 4.30 11.59 4.31
CA TYR A 83 4.68 12.31 5.51
C TYR A 83 3.46 12.66 6.37
N ALA A 84 3.58 12.37 7.65
CA ALA A 84 2.52 12.51 8.62
C ALA A 84 2.17 13.97 8.99
N LYS A 85 3.01 14.95 8.60
CA LYS A 85 2.79 16.38 8.83
C LYS A 85 1.96 17.04 7.75
N GLU A 86 1.87 16.41 6.60
CA GLU A 86 1.12 16.90 5.45
C GLU A 86 -0.39 16.78 5.63
N PRO A 87 -1.21 17.50 4.86
CA PRO A 87 -2.65 17.36 4.85
C PRO A 87 -3.07 15.92 4.58
N PHE A 88 -4.15 15.48 5.23
CA PHE A 88 -4.65 14.12 5.04
C PHE A 88 -5.20 13.92 3.62
N VAL A 89 -4.68 12.91 2.95
CA VAL A 89 -5.21 12.37 1.68
C VAL A 89 -5.35 10.87 1.81
N GLY A 90 -6.54 10.35 1.56
CA GLY A 90 -6.84 8.93 1.66
C GLY A 90 -7.88 8.48 0.64
N LEU A 91 -7.82 7.21 0.29
CA LEU A 91 -8.78 6.55 -0.59
C LEU A 91 -9.64 5.59 0.21
N ALA A 92 -10.94 5.84 0.24
CA ALA A 92 -11.92 4.87 0.69
C ALA A 92 -12.14 3.84 -0.45
N PHE A 93 -11.62 2.62 -0.27
CA PHE A 93 -11.59 1.62 -1.33
C PHE A 93 -12.52 0.42 -1.10
N LYS A 94 -13.00 0.24 0.14
CA LYS A 94 -13.91 -0.86 0.49
C LYS A 94 -14.91 -0.40 1.54
N LEU A 95 -16.16 -0.78 1.35
CA LEU A 95 -17.23 -0.67 2.33
C LEU A 95 -17.67 -2.09 2.70
N GLU A 96 -17.82 -2.33 3.99
CA GLU A 96 -18.25 -3.62 4.51
C GLU A 96 -19.26 -3.42 5.62
N GLU A 97 -20.33 -4.20 5.60
CA GLU A 97 -21.29 -4.27 6.70
C GLU A 97 -21.00 -5.52 7.53
N SER A 98 -20.82 -5.35 8.82
CA SER A 98 -20.48 -6.42 9.74
C SER A 98 -21.33 -6.32 11.03
N ARG A 99 -21.19 -7.30 11.92
CA ARG A 99 -21.78 -7.23 13.27
C ARG A 99 -21.37 -5.98 14.08
N PHE A 100 -20.34 -5.28 13.66
CA PHE A 100 -19.84 -4.04 14.28
C PHE A 100 -20.41 -2.77 13.61
N GLY A 101 -21.38 -2.92 12.69
CA GLY A 101 -21.91 -1.86 11.85
C GLY A 101 -21.14 -1.68 10.55
N GLN A 102 -21.37 -0.55 9.90
CA GLN A 102 -20.72 -0.23 8.63
C GLN A 102 -19.26 0.17 8.83
N LEU A 103 -18.36 -0.47 8.11
CA LEU A 103 -16.92 -0.23 8.13
C LEU A 103 -16.46 0.28 6.77
N THR A 104 -15.77 1.42 6.76
CA THR A 104 -15.15 1.96 5.56
C THR A 104 -13.64 1.80 5.67
N TYR A 105 -13.06 1.03 4.75
CA TYR A 105 -11.62 0.81 4.66
C TYR A 105 -10.97 1.96 3.91
N ILE A 106 -9.99 2.61 4.54
CA ILE A 106 -9.28 3.75 3.98
C ILE A 106 -7.79 3.45 3.91
N ARG A 107 -7.21 3.64 2.73
CA ARG A 107 -5.76 3.72 2.57
C ARG A 107 -5.33 5.17 2.69
N VAL A 108 -4.41 5.44 3.61
CA VAL A 108 -3.81 6.77 3.80
C VAL A 108 -2.58 6.88 2.90
N TYR A 109 -2.59 7.83 1.99
CA TYR A 109 -1.45 8.14 1.11
C TYR A 109 -0.58 9.25 1.66
N GLN A 110 -1.19 10.19 2.39
CA GLN A 110 -0.53 11.36 2.94
C GLN A 110 -1.19 11.80 4.23
N GLY A 111 -0.43 12.39 5.14
CA GLY A 111 -0.94 12.96 6.38
C GLY A 111 -1.35 11.92 7.42
N ARG A 112 -2.23 12.34 8.32
CA ARG A 112 -2.75 11.51 9.43
C ARG A 112 -4.25 11.69 9.58
N LEU A 113 -4.95 10.61 9.84
CA LEU A 113 -6.35 10.62 10.25
C LEU A 113 -6.45 10.44 11.77
N ARG A 114 -7.29 11.25 12.43
CA ARG A 114 -7.51 11.18 13.87
C ARG A 114 -8.98 11.00 14.19
N LYS A 115 -9.28 10.28 15.27
CA LYS A 115 -10.64 10.20 15.83
C LYS A 115 -11.15 11.62 16.15
N GLY A 116 -12.38 11.91 15.77
CA GLY A 116 -13.01 13.22 15.99
C GLY A 116 -12.66 14.29 14.96
N SER A 117 -11.67 14.07 14.08
CA SER A 117 -11.36 14.99 12.98
C SER A 117 -12.45 14.96 11.89
N TYR A 118 -12.41 15.97 11.03
CA TYR A 118 -13.29 16.04 9.86
C TYR A 118 -12.51 15.70 8.62
N ILE A 119 -13.13 14.93 7.72
CA ILE A 119 -12.67 14.66 6.38
C ILE A 119 -13.66 15.24 5.38
N VAL A 120 -13.17 15.60 4.20
CA VAL A 120 -13.97 16.11 3.10
C VAL A 120 -14.02 15.04 2.01
N HIS A 121 -15.22 14.68 1.58
CA HIS A 121 -15.38 13.84 0.41
C HIS A 121 -15.26 14.71 -0.84
N VAL A 122 -14.15 14.59 -1.55
CA VAL A 122 -13.75 15.49 -2.65
C VAL A 122 -14.82 15.62 -3.74
N ARG A 123 -15.50 14.51 -4.10
CA ARG A 123 -16.52 14.53 -5.17
C ARG A 123 -17.77 15.34 -4.79
N SER A 124 -18.23 15.26 -3.54
CA SER A 124 -19.49 15.90 -3.09
C SER A 124 -19.27 17.14 -2.24
N GLY A 125 -18.04 17.46 -1.82
CA GLY A 125 -17.74 18.54 -0.89
C GLY A 125 -18.26 18.34 0.55
N LYS A 126 -18.93 17.20 0.83
CA LYS A 126 -19.50 16.93 2.14
C LYS A 126 -18.42 16.70 3.18
N LYS A 127 -18.60 17.30 4.36
CA LYS A 127 -17.73 17.07 5.53
C LYS A 127 -18.31 15.97 6.40
N TRP A 128 -17.45 15.02 6.79
CA TRP A 128 -17.80 13.90 7.65
C TRP A 128 -16.91 13.92 8.88
N LYS A 129 -17.50 13.74 10.05
CA LYS A 129 -16.75 13.55 11.28
C LYS A 129 -16.32 12.09 11.39
N VAL A 130 -15.07 11.85 11.75
CA VAL A 130 -14.54 10.52 11.99
C VAL A 130 -14.92 10.06 13.41
N PRO A 131 -15.93 9.21 13.61
CA PRO A 131 -16.41 8.87 14.94
C PRO A 131 -15.46 7.94 15.68
N ARG A 132 -14.91 6.96 14.97
CA ARG A 132 -13.94 6.00 15.51
C ARG A 132 -13.00 5.54 14.42
N LEU A 133 -11.78 5.16 14.82
CA LEU A 133 -10.80 4.50 13.99
C LEU A 133 -10.58 3.11 14.56
N VAL A 134 -10.63 2.12 13.71
CA VAL A 134 -10.45 0.73 14.10
C VAL A 134 -9.39 0.07 13.25
N ARG A 135 -8.73 -0.92 13.82
CA ARG A 135 -7.83 -1.83 13.15
C ARG A 135 -8.46 -3.21 13.18
N MET A 136 -8.55 -3.84 12.03
CA MET A 136 -9.00 -5.22 11.94
C MET A 136 -7.79 -6.15 11.97
N HIS A 137 -7.84 -7.12 12.86
CA HIS A 137 -6.95 -8.27 12.92
C HIS A 137 -7.80 -9.51 12.71
N SER A 138 -7.83 -10.03 11.49
CA SER A 138 -8.73 -11.13 11.15
C SER A 138 -10.18 -10.77 11.53
N ASN A 139 -10.80 -11.51 12.44
CA ASN A 139 -12.16 -11.29 12.93
C ASN A 139 -12.24 -10.41 14.20
N GLU A 140 -11.12 -9.88 14.66
CA GLU A 140 -11.06 -9.04 15.84
C GLU A 140 -10.91 -7.57 15.47
N MET A 141 -11.64 -6.72 16.19
CA MET A 141 -11.64 -5.28 15.99
C MET A 141 -10.99 -4.59 17.18
N GLU A 142 -9.89 -3.91 16.93
CA GLU A 142 -9.19 -3.11 17.92
C GLU A 142 -9.41 -1.61 17.65
N VAL A 143 -9.84 -0.86 18.67
CA VAL A 143 -9.96 0.59 18.55
C VAL A 143 -8.57 1.22 18.55
N SER A 144 -8.19 1.81 17.42
CA SER A 144 -6.88 2.43 17.27
C SER A 144 -6.88 3.89 17.68
N THR A 145 -5.92 4.26 18.53
CA THR A 145 -5.63 5.66 18.89
C THR A 145 -4.45 6.23 18.10
N LEU A 146 -3.71 5.38 17.36
CA LEU A 146 -2.49 5.76 16.66
C LEU A 146 -2.71 5.95 15.16
N PRO A 147 -2.12 6.98 14.55
CA PRO A 147 -2.18 7.19 13.10
C PRO A 147 -1.26 6.20 12.37
N ARG A 148 -1.82 5.34 11.52
CA ARG A 148 -1.08 4.41 10.65
C ARG A 148 -1.58 4.49 9.21
N GLN A 149 -0.82 3.90 8.27
CA GLN A 149 -1.07 3.98 6.83
C GLN A 149 -2.30 3.24 6.31
N SER A 150 -2.89 2.33 7.09
CA SER A 150 -4.19 1.74 6.76
C SER A 150 -5.11 1.78 7.97
N LEU A 151 -6.28 2.34 7.79
CA LEU A 151 -7.26 2.58 8.85
C LEU A 151 -8.66 2.18 8.36
N ILE A 152 -9.48 1.76 9.31
CA ILE A 152 -10.89 1.46 9.07
C ILE A 152 -11.71 2.43 9.90
N ILE A 153 -12.66 3.10 9.26
CA ILE A 153 -13.63 3.96 9.93
C ILE A 153 -14.89 3.14 10.14
N GLY A 154 -15.31 3.02 11.40
CA GLY A 154 -16.60 2.42 11.75
C GLY A 154 -17.63 3.51 12.07
N TYR A 155 -18.85 3.34 11.58
CA TYR A 155 -20.05 4.11 11.89
C TYR A 155 -20.92 3.38 12.89
#